data_734efd1306880f092708600775cd4670
#
_entry.id   734efd1306880f092708600775cd4670
#
_cell.length_a   1.000
_cell.length_b   1.000
_cell.length_c   1.000
_cell.angle_alpha   90.00
_cell.angle_beta   90.00
_cell.angle_gamma   90.00
#
_symmetry.space_group_name_H-M   'P 1'
#
loop_
_entity.id
_entity.type
_entity.pdbx_description
1 polymer ?
#
loop_
_entity_poly.entity_id
_entity_poly.type
_entity_poly.pdbx_seq_one_letter_code
_entity_poly.pdbx_strand_id
1 'polypeptide(L)'
;MKPVVAALASAPEQDVRAIAVYIASTLAKPGESEAHVEDKQAQAAQGNPQGAELYAGICATCHETGGRVPFTVASLGQHTSLHAPDPRNVIHVILEGIHPAEGAVGANMPSFADTLGDAQIGEIVAYLRTRFSSEPQWRNIPNEVARIRREETSP
;
A
#
# COMPACT_ATOMS: atom_id res chain seq x y z
N MET A 1 4.34 9.44 8.12
CA MET A 1 5.45 9.08 9.02
C MET A 1 6.52 10.17 9.19
N LYS A 2 6.80 11.04 8.17
CA LYS A 2 7.82 12.13 8.29
C LYS A 2 7.68 13.00 9.56
N PRO A 3 6.48 13.51 9.92
CA PRO A 3 6.32 14.32 11.15
C PRO A 3 6.68 13.55 12.42
N VAL A 4 6.32 12.26 12.46
CA VAL A 4 6.62 11.39 13.61
C VAL A 4 8.12 11.17 13.76
N VAL A 5 8.82 10.88 12.64
CA VAL A 5 10.29 10.70 12.66
C VAL A 5 10.98 11.98 13.09
N ALA A 6 10.56 13.14 12.59
CA ALA A 6 11.12 14.43 12.99
C ALA A 6 10.89 14.73 14.47
N ALA A 7 9.69 14.45 14.99
CA ALA A 7 9.38 14.64 16.41
C ALA A 7 10.19 13.69 17.30
N LEU A 8 10.33 12.42 16.91
CA LEU A 8 11.12 11.43 17.66
C LEU A 8 12.62 11.72 17.64
N ALA A 9 13.14 12.39 16.60
CA ALA A 9 14.55 12.76 16.53
C ALA A 9 14.98 13.74 17.63
N SER A 10 14.03 14.50 18.18
CA SER A 10 14.27 15.44 19.30
C SER A 10 13.85 14.89 20.67
N ALA A 11 13.27 13.70 20.72
CA ALA A 11 12.83 13.08 21.96
C ALA A 11 14.01 12.43 22.72
N PRO A 12 13.96 12.32 24.06
CA PRO A 12 14.95 11.57 24.82
C PRO A 12 15.08 10.12 24.33
N GLU A 13 16.30 9.62 24.25
CA GLU A 13 16.57 8.24 23.75
C GLU A 13 15.77 7.18 24.51
N GLN A 14 15.65 7.35 25.84
CA GLN A 14 14.88 6.43 26.68
C GLN A 14 13.39 6.35 26.28
N ASP A 15 12.80 7.46 25.85
CA ASP A 15 11.40 7.53 25.45
C ASP A 15 11.21 6.87 24.07
N VAL A 16 12.12 7.15 23.12
CA VAL A 16 12.14 6.49 21.82
C VAL A 16 12.30 4.97 21.97
N ARG A 17 13.19 4.53 22.87
CA ARG A 17 13.39 3.14 23.20
C ARG A 17 12.15 2.50 23.84
N ALA A 18 11.49 3.19 24.77
CA ALA A 18 10.26 2.69 25.39
C ALA A 18 9.14 2.50 24.37
N ILE A 19 8.97 3.47 23.46
CA ILE A 19 8.02 3.37 22.33
C ILE A 19 8.36 2.18 21.44
N ALA A 20 9.63 2.02 21.07
CA ALA A 20 10.06 0.91 20.22
C ALA A 20 9.82 -0.46 20.88
N VAL A 21 10.09 -0.61 22.18
CA VAL A 21 9.83 -1.83 22.96
C VAL A 21 8.32 -2.12 23.00
N TYR A 22 7.51 -1.10 23.26
CA TYR A 22 6.05 -1.25 23.27
C TYR A 22 5.52 -1.71 21.91
N ILE A 23 5.93 -1.04 20.84
CA ILE A 23 5.52 -1.44 19.48
C ILE A 23 5.98 -2.86 19.18
N ALA A 24 7.23 -3.20 19.49
CA ALA A 24 7.76 -4.55 19.27
C ALA A 24 6.98 -5.62 20.07
N SER A 25 6.48 -5.28 21.26
CA SER A 25 5.66 -6.21 22.07
C SER A 25 4.25 -6.42 21.49
N THR A 26 3.76 -5.50 20.66
CA THR A 26 2.44 -5.59 20.01
C THR A 26 2.52 -6.22 18.61
N LEU A 27 3.72 -6.28 18.02
CA LEU A 27 3.93 -6.95 16.75
C LEU A 27 3.94 -8.47 16.96
N ALA A 28 3.37 -9.20 16.02
CA ALA A 28 3.52 -10.65 15.99
C ALA A 28 5.00 -11.03 15.94
N LYS A 29 5.37 -12.11 16.62
CA LYS A 29 6.76 -12.58 16.59
C LYS A 29 7.21 -12.85 15.16
N PRO A 30 8.50 -12.56 14.81
CA PRO A 30 9.06 -12.96 13.52
C PRO A 30 8.80 -14.45 13.30
N GLY A 31 8.11 -14.81 12.22
CA GLY A 31 7.68 -16.19 11.91
C GLY A 31 6.21 -16.47 12.18
N GLU A 32 5.50 -15.71 13.02
CA GLU A 32 4.04 -15.85 13.17
C GLU A 32 3.26 -14.94 12.20
N SER A 33 3.90 -13.90 11.68
CA SER A 33 3.30 -12.96 10.71
C SER A 33 3.72 -13.24 9.25
N GLU A 34 4.58 -14.22 9.02
CA GLU A 34 4.71 -14.90 7.73
C GLU A 34 3.57 -15.94 7.59
N ALA A 35 2.35 -15.55 7.93
CA ALA A 35 1.22 -16.19 7.30
C ALA A 35 1.48 -16.04 5.81
N HIS A 36 1.91 -17.13 5.21
CA HIS A 36 2.04 -17.29 3.78
C HIS A 36 0.72 -16.78 3.20
N VAL A 37 0.72 -15.53 2.76
CA VAL A 37 -0.40 -15.03 1.98
C VAL A 37 -0.29 -15.84 0.72
N GLU A 38 -1.05 -16.93 0.70
CA GLU A 38 -1.15 -17.82 -0.44
C GLU A 38 -1.39 -16.92 -1.65
N ASP A 39 -0.47 -16.94 -2.61
CA ASP A 39 -0.60 -16.07 -3.76
C ASP A 39 -1.84 -16.50 -4.55
N LYS A 40 -2.93 -15.79 -4.31
CA LYS A 40 -4.22 -16.03 -4.96
C LYS A 40 -4.29 -15.39 -6.35
N GLN A 41 -3.14 -15.24 -7.02
CA GLN A 41 -3.05 -14.57 -8.32
C GLN A 41 -4.05 -15.13 -9.33
N ALA A 42 -4.10 -16.45 -9.50
CA ALA A 42 -5.00 -17.09 -10.45
C ALA A 42 -6.47 -16.84 -10.10
N GLN A 43 -6.83 -16.97 -8.83
CA GLN A 43 -8.19 -16.72 -8.34
C GLN A 43 -8.58 -15.24 -8.52
N ALA A 44 -7.68 -14.33 -8.20
CA ALA A 44 -7.92 -12.89 -8.34
C ALA A 44 -8.07 -12.49 -9.81
N ALA A 45 -7.26 -13.05 -10.70
CA ALA A 45 -7.33 -12.78 -12.14
C ALA A 45 -8.62 -13.35 -12.78
N GLN A 46 -9.09 -14.51 -12.32
CA GLN A 46 -10.38 -15.05 -12.77
C GLN A 46 -11.56 -14.20 -12.30
N GLY A 47 -11.51 -13.71 -11.07
CA GLY A 47 -12.57 -12.89 -10.49
C GLY A 47 -12.58 -11.43 -10.97
N ASN A 48 -11.40 -10.91 -11.36
CA ASN A 48 -11.22 -9.55 -11.85
C ASN A 48 -10.13 -9.49 -12.93
N PRO A 49 -10.42 -9.91 -14.16
CA PRO A 49 -9.44 -9.93 -15.24
C PRO A 49 -8.94 -8.52 -15.61
N GLN A 50 -9.80 -7.51 -15.58
CA GLN A 50 -9.41 -6.13 -15.87
C GLN A 50 -8.44 -5.57 -14.84
N GLY A 51 -8.68 -5.80 -13.56
CA GLY A 51 -7.76 -5.43 -12.49
C GLY A 51 -6.42 -6.17 -12.61
N ALA A 52 -6.43 -7.45 -13.01
CA ALA A 52 -5.23 -8.23 -13.25
C ALA A 52 -4.38 -7.67 -14.41
N GLU A 53 -5.01 -7.30 -15.54
CA GLU A 53 -4.32 -6.70 -16.69
C GLU A 53 -3.72 -5.34 -16.34
N LEU A 54 -4.47 -4.47 -15.67
CA LEU A 54 -3.99 -3.17 -15.23
C LEU A 54 -2.81 -3.32 -14.25
N TYR A 55 -2.94 -4.22 -13.27
CA TYR A 55 -1.86 -4.51 -12.33
C TYR A 55 -0.60 -5.01 -13.04
N ALA A 56 -0.74 -5.98 -13.94
CA ALA A 56 0.39 -6.56 -14.69
C ALA A 56 1.12 -5.51 -15.54
N GLY A 57 0.36 -4.62 -16.19
CA GLY A 57 0.93 -3.60 -17.07
C GLY A 57 1.56 -2.41 -16.36
N ILE A 58 1.11 -2.08 -15.16
CA ILE A 58 1.47 -0.83 -14.49
C ILE A 58 2.24 -1.08 -13.18
N CYS A 59 1.81 -2.01 -12.36
CA CYS A 59 2.27 -2.19 -10.99
C CYS A 59 3.35 -3.28 -10.83
N ALA A 60 3.19 -4.39 -11.58
CA ALA A 60 4.00 -5.60 -11.43
C ALA A 60 5.50 -5.36 -11.68
N THR A 61 5.85 -4.43 -12.56
CA THR A 61 7.25 -4.09 -12.86
C THR A 61 8.05 -3.72 -11.61
N CYS A 62 7.41 -3.06 -10.64
CA CYS A 62 8.03 -2.64 -9.39
C CYS A 62 7.66 -3.57 -8.21
N HIS A 63 6.45 -4.13 -8.20
CA HIS A 63 5.90 -4.86 -7.06
C HIS A 63 6.06 -6.37 -7.14
N GLU A 64 6.44 -6.93 -8.30
CA GLU A 64 6.77 -8.35 -8.41
C GLU A 64 8.26 -8.61 -8.16
N THR A 65 8.58 -9.86 -7.81
CA THR A 65 9.96 -10.29 -7.54
C THR A 65 10.88 -10.05 -8.72
N GLY A 66 11.99 -9.38 -8.48
CA GLY A 66 12.96 -9.03 -9.53
C GLY A 66 12.76 -7.63 -10.11
N GLY A 67 11.82 -6.85 -9.61
CA GLY A 67 11.68 -5.43 -9.97
C GLY A 67 13.02 -4.70 -9.83
N ARG A 68 13.42 -3.97 -10.88
CA ARG A 68 14.71 -3.24 -10.93
C ARG A 68 14.67 -1.94 -10.13
N VAL A 69 13.98 -1.94 -8.99
CA VAL A 69 13.99 -0.78 -8.10
C VAL A 69 15.18 -0.89 -7.16
N PRO A 70 15.95 0.19 -6.99
CA PRO A 70 17.20 0.17 -6.20
C PRO A 70 16.96 -0.04 -4.69
N PHE A 71 15.71 -0.12 -4.25
CA PHE A 71 15.34 -0.34 -2.85
C PHE A 71 14.41 -1.54 -2.75
N THR A 72 14.59 -2.33 -1.70
CA THR A 72 13.72 -3.47 -1.41
C THR A 72 12.30 -2.96 -1.18
N VAL A 73 11.41 -3.22 -2.12
CA VAL A 73 9.98 -2.97 -1.93
C VAL A 73 9.41 -4.17 -1.18
N ALA A 74 8.78 -3.91 -0.04
CA ALA A 74 8.11 -4.97 0.71
C ALA A 74 7.02 -5.61 -0.15
N SER A 75 6.85 -6.94 -0.02
CA SER A 75 5.77 -7.65 -0.69
C SER A 75 4.42 -7.01 -0.36
N LEU A 76 3.56 -6.81 -1.36
CA LEU A 76 2.23 -6.23 -1.17
C LEU A 76 1.39 -7.02 -0.16
N GLY A 77 1.60 -8.33 -0.04
CA GLY A 77 0.93 -9.15 0.96
C GLY A 77 1.26 -8.79 2.42
N GLN A 78 2.37 -8.08 2.65
CA GLN A 78 2.77 -7.62 3.98
C GLN A 78 2.27 -6.20 4.30
N HIS A 79 1.63 -5.53 3.35
CA HIS A 79 1.14 -4.17 3.56
C HIS A 79 -0.17 -4.18 4.35
N THR A 80 -0.14 -3.67 5.56
CA THR A 80 -1.30 -3.60 6.47
C THR A 80 -2.51 -2.88 5.87
N SER A 81 -2.30 -1.95 4.94
CA SER A 81 -3.36 -1.25 4.22
C SER A 81 -4.24 -2.17 3.38
N LEU A 82 -3.70 -3.29 2.87
CA LEU A 82 -4.47 -4.29 2.13
C LEU A 82 -5.32 -5.19 3.04
N HIS A 83 -5.08 -5.16 4.35
CA HIS A 83 -5.84 -5.89 5.37
C HIS A 83 -6.76 -4.97 6.20
N ALA A 84 -6.73 -3.67 5.93
CA ALA A 84 -7.54 -2.67 6.63
C ALA A 84 -9.05 -2.83 6.37
N PRO A 85 -9.92 -2.32 7.25
CA PRO A 85 -11.37 -2.38 7.06
C PRO A 85 -11.87 -1.50 5.91
N ASP A 86 -11.11 -0.49 5.48
CA ASP A 86 -11.44 0.40 4.37
C ASP A 86 -10.28 0.58 3.39
N PRO A 87 -10.52 0.92 2.12
CA PRO A 87 -9.50 1.04 1.08
C PRO A 87 -8.77 2.38 1.05
N ARG A 88 -9.12 3.34 1.92
CA ARG A 88 -8.69 4.74 1.85
C ARG A 88 -7.18 4.90 1.67
N ASN A 89 -6.40 4.21 2.50
CA ASN A 89 -4.95 4.34 2.48
C ASN A 89 -4.33 3.78 1.18
N VAL A 90 -4.87 2.67 0.67
CA VAL A 90 -4.43 2.10 -0.62
C VAL A 90 -4.72 3.08 -1.76
N ILE A 91 -5.92 3.68 -1.76
CA ILE A 91 -6.33 4.65 -2.78
C ILE A 91 -5.44 5.90 -2.74
N HIS A 92 -5.17 6.48 -1.57
CA HIS A 92 -4.25 7.62 -1.44
C HIS A 92 -2.87 7.31 -1.98
N VAL A 93 -2.31 6.14 -1.63
CA VAL A 93 -0.99 5.72 -2.11
C VAL A 93 -0.95 5.60 -3.63
N ILE A 94 -2.01 5.13 -4.26
CA ILE A 94 -2.08 5.05 -5.73
C ILE A 94 -2.23 6.44 -6.34
N LEU A 95 -3.09 7.28 -5.79
CA LEU A 95 -3.33 8.63 -6.29
C LEU A 95 -2.12 9.54 -6.14
N GLU A 96 -1.56 9.63 -4.94
CA GLU A 96 -0.49 10.57 -4.60
C GLU A 96 0.92 10.04 -4.88
N GLY A 97 1.09 8.71 -4.90
CA GLY A 97 2.40 8.08 -4.92
C GLY A 97 3.11 8.15 -3.56
N ILE A 98 4.36 7.73 -3.56
CA ILE A 98 5.26 7.82 -2.39
C ILE A 98 6.56 8.45 -2.85
N HIS A 99 6.90 9.60 -2.30
CA HIS A 99 8.10 10.33 -2.64
C HIS A 99 9.05 10.42 -1.44
N PRO A 100 10.36 10.20 -1.62
CA PRO A 100 11.33 10.45 -0.57
C PRO A 100 11.33 11.93 -0.17
N ALA A 101 11.82 12.26 1.01
CA ALA A 101 12.03 13.65 1.39
C ALA A 101 13.01 14.30 0.42
N GLU A 102 12.90 15.62 0.22
CA GLU A 102 13.82 16.38 -0.60
C GLU A 102 15.27 16.13 -0.13
N GLY A 103 16.14 15.77 -1.08
CA GLY A 103 17.53 15.39 -0.80
C GLY A 103 17.74 14.01 -0.20
N ALA A 104 16.68 13.25 0.11
CA ALA A 104 16.81 11.90 0.62
C ALA A 104 16.72 10.85 -0.50
N VAL A 105 17.48 9.78 -0.33
CA VAL A 105 17.40 8.59 -1.18
C VAL A 105 16.38 7.63 -0.55
N GLY A 106 15.41 7.14 -1.34
CA GLY A 106 14.36 6.25 -0.81
C GLY A 106 13.50 5.64 -1.91
N ALA A 107 12.56 4.79 -1.51
CA ALA A 107 11.57 4.23 -2.42
C ALA A 107 10.72 5.35 -3.03
N ASN A 108 10.50 5.28 -4.34
CA ASN A 108 9.66 6.21 -5.08
C ASN A 108 8.58 5.41 -5.81
N MET A 109 7.32 5.74 -5.54
CA MET A 109 6.17 5.27 -6.29
C MET A 109 5.54 6.48 -6.98
N PRO A 110 5.37 6.46 -8.31
CA PRO A 110 4.76 7.60 -9.01
C PRO A 110 3.30 7.78 -8.61
N SER A 111 2.79 9.00 -8.73
CA SER A 111 1.37 9.30 -8.69
C SER A 111 0.68 8.76 -9.95
N PHE A 112 -0.50 8.20 -9.78
CA PHE A 112 -1.36 7.76 -10.89
C PHE A 112 -2.65 8.58 -11.02
N ALA A 113 -2.75 9.69 -10.30
CA ALA A 113 -3.94 10.54 -10.30
C ALA A 113 -4.32 11.02 -11.72
N ASP A 114 -3.33 11.41 -12.53
CA ASP A 114 -3.55 11.94 -13.88
C ASP A 114 -3.54 10.84 -14.96
N THR A 115 -3.14 9.63 -14.61
CA THR A 115 -2.97 8.54 -15.59
C THR A 115 -4.11 7.55 -15.58
N LEU A 116 -4.70 7.29 -14.40
CA LEU A 116 -5.75 6.30 -14.20
C LEU A 116 -7.07 6.95 -13.77
N GLY A 117 -8.14 6.55 -14.42
CA GLY A 117 -9.50 6.92 -14.01
C GLY A 117 -9.98 6.17 -12.76
N ASP A 118 -11.04 6.69 -12.13
CA ASP A 118 -11.57 6.15 -10.88
C ASP A 118 -11.98 4.68 -10.99
N ALA A 119 -12.57 4.28 -12.13
CA ALA A 119 -12.92 2.89 -12.38
C ALA A 119 -11.68 2.00 -12.46
N GLN A 120 -10.62 2.43 -13.15
CA GLN A 120 -9.38 1.66 -13.31
C GLN A 120 -8.65 1.48 -11.97
N ILE A 121 -8.58 2.54 -11.16
CA ILE A 121 -8.05 2.45 -9.79
C ILE A 121 -8.91 1.49 -8.96
N GLY A 122 -10.24 1.58 -9.09
CA GLY A 122 -11.17 0.68 -8.42
C GLY A 122 -10.91 -0.80 -8.74
N GLU A 123 -10.68 -1.13 -10.02
CA GLU A 123 -10.35 -2.49 -10.46
C GLU A 123 -9.00 -2.97 -9.89
N ILE A 124 -7.98 -2.13 -9.92
CA ILE A 124 -6.67 -2.44 -9.31
C ILE A 124 -6.83 -2.71 -7.82
N VAL A 125 -7.51 -1.84 -7.08
CA VAL A 125 -7.71 -1.96 -5.62
C VAL A 125 -8.48 -3.23 -5.26
N ALA A 126 -9.54 -3.57 -6.02
CA ALA A 126 -10.29 -4.81 -5.84
C ALA A 126 -9.43 -6.05 -6.11
N TYR A 127 -8.62 -6.02 -7.17
CA TYR A 127 -7.68 -7.09 -7.50
C TYR A 127 -6.63 -7.30 -6.41
N LEU A 128 -6.01 -6.22 -5.93
CA LEU A 128 -5.01 -6.27 -4.86
C LEU A 128 -5.58 -6.89 -3.58
N ARG A 129 -6.82 -6.52 -3.21
CA ARG A 129 -7.51 -7.07 -2.03
C ARG A 129 -7.72 -8.57 -2.15
N THR A 130 -8.19 -9.06 -3.31
CA THR A 130 -8.39 -10.49 -3.54
C THR A 130 -7.09 -11.26 -3.52
N ARG A 131 -6.07 -10.73 -4.20
CA ARG A 131 -4.79 -11.41 -4.37
C ARG A 131 -3.99 -11.50 -3.07
N PHE A 132 -3.89 -10.40 -2.35
CA PHE A 132 -2.95 -10.23 -1.25
C PHE A 132 -3.61 -10.18 0.13
N SER A 133 -4.91 -10.47 0.24
CA SER A 133 -5.60 -10.49 1.51
C SER A 133 -6.59 -11.65 1.60
N SER A 134 -6.88 -12.07 2.83
CA SER A 134 -7.98 -13.01 3.11
C SER A 134 -9.24 -12.30 3.61
N GLU A 135 -9.17 -10.99 3.74
CA GLU A 135 -10.28 -10.18 4.20
C GLU A 135 -11.35 -10.00 3.11
N PRO A 136 -12.61 -9.74 3.47
CA PRO A 136 -13.68 -9.49 2.52
C PRO A 136 -13.39 -8.32 1.59
N GLN A 137 -13.96 -8.34 0.40
CA GLN A 137 -13.87 -7.24 -0.55
C GLN A 137 -14.48 -5.96 0.01
N TRP A 138 -13.83 -4.84 -0.29
CA TRP A 138 -14.40 -3.53 -0.03
C TRP A 138 -15.57 -3.24 -0.97
N ARG A 139 -16.48 -2.41 -0.53
CA ARG A 139 -17.67 -2.02 -1.31
C ARG A 139 -17.49 -0.63 -1.92
N ASN A 140 -18.12 -0.38 -3.06
CA ASN A 140 -18.18 0.93 -3.72
C ASN A 140 -16.82 1.60 -3.96
N ILE A 141 -15.80 0.83 -4.28
CA ILE A 141 -14.42 1.33 -4.44
C ILE A 141 -14.34 2.49 -5.44
N PRO A 142 -14.96 2.45 -6.64
CA PRO A 142 -14.87 3.59 -7.58
C PRO A 142 -15.43 4.90 -7.01
N ASN A 143 -16.53 4.83 -6.25
CA ASN A 143 -17.10 6.02 -5.61
C ASN A 143 -16.17 6.56 -4.50
N GLU A 144 -15.48 5.66 -3.80
CA GLU A 144 -14.50 6.04 -2.78
C GLU A 144 -13.27 6.70 -3.43
N VAL A 145 -12.79 6.19 -4.56
CA VAL A 145 -11.72 6.81 -5.36
C VAL A 145 -12.13 8.23 -5.78
N ALA A 146 -13.33 8.38 -6.36
CA ALA A 146 -13.84 9.68 -6.77
C ALA A 146 -13.98 10.66 -5.60
N ARG A 147 -14.36 10.18 -4.42
CA ARG A 147 -14.46 11.00 -3.21
C ARG A 147 -13.09 11.49 -2.75
N ILE A 148 -12.12 10.60 -2.65
CA ILE A 148 -10.75 10.91 -2.21
C ILE A 148 -10.10 11.88 -3.18
N ARG A 149 -10.21 11.66 -4.49
CA ARG A 149 -9.67 12.57 -5.50
C ARG A 149 -10.22 13.99 -5.38
N ARG A 150 -11.52 14.16 -5.04
CA ARG A 150 -12.09 15.48 -4.80
C ARG A 150 -11.57 16.14 -3.53
N GLU A 151 -11.31 15.36 -2.49
CA GLU A 151 -10.73 15.87 -1.24
C GLU A 151 -9.32 16.43 -1.46
N GLU A 152 -8.50 15.77 -2.30
CA GLU A 152 -7.15 16.20 -2.63
C GLU A 152 -7.12 17.46 -3.51
N THR A 153 -8.14 17.68 -4.34
CA THR A 153 -8.22 18.85 -5.22
C THR A 153 -8.91 20.07 -4.57
N SER A 154 -9.42 19.91 -3.36
CA SER A 154 -10.04 21.04 -2.62
C SER A 154 -8.98 21.78 -1.84
N PRO A 155 -8.85 23.12 -2.04
CA PRO A 155 -7.84 23.96 -1.37
C PRO A 155 -8.07 24.11 0.14
#